data_ba088b8b5724bc9068ec5edc70a9fb4f
#
_entry.id   ba088b8b5724bc9068ec5edc70a9fb4f
#
_cell.length_a   1.000
_cell.length_b   1.000
_cell.length_c   1.000
_cell.angle_alpha   90.00
_cell.angle_beta   90.00
_cell.angle_gamma   90.00
#
_symmetry.space_group_name_H-M   'P 1'
#
loop_
_entity.id
_entity.type
_entity.pdbx_description
1 polymer ?
#
loop_
_entity_poly.entity_id
_entity_poly.type
_entity_poly.pdbx_seq_one_letter_code
_entity_poly.pdbx_strand_id
1 'polypeptide(L)'
;MLKYLGNINEEKWIMAILSQKELMLREYINKENAFRHLRYDEEMYPYELMRQGDMRSVEESQRVFWQSGTTAHLVDDPVQNQKYLCVSSITIATRIAIENGMPEEDALNASDLYIRKMDACKSVEEVLNIHKDIMAFYTGKMAQIRKSTAYSKHVTSTMQYIRDHLNEELNLSGIASYVCLNASYLSALFHEETGMTVMDYIQECRVEWAENLLRFSDYSILEISNITSFSSQSYFGAVFRKRTGLTPGEYRKKYYRRGVLQIGRAHV
;
A
#
# COMPACT_ATOMS: atom_id res chain seq x y z
N MET A 1 -12.75 -11.67 26.95
CA MET A 1 -13.48 -10.88 25.94
C MET A 1 -14.97 -10.72 26.24
N LEU A 2 -15.55 -11.45 27.21
CA LEU A 2 -16.98 -11.40 27.56
C LEU A 2 -17.31 -10.52 28.79
N LYS A 3 -16.35 -9.81 29.37
CA LYS A 3 -16.55 -8.97 30.58
C LYS A 3 -16.89 -7.50 30.32
N TYR A 4 -16.97 -7.07 29.03
CA TYR A 4 -17.33 -5.69 28.66
C TYR A 4 -18.75 -5.52 28.10
N LEU A 5 -19.52 -6.60 28.05
CA LEU A 5 -20.95 -6.53 27.68
C LEU A 5 -21.82 -6.48 28.95
N GLY A 6 -21.53 -5.51 29.82
CA GLY A 6 -22.41 -5.21 30.96
C GLY A 6 -23.74 -4.65 30.46
N ASN A 7 -24.84 -5.33 30.79
CA ASN A 7 -26.25 -4.89 30.78
C ASN A 7 -26.60 -3.78 29.75
N ILE A 8 -26.47 -4.08 28.46
CA ILE A 8 -27.11 -3.28 27.43
C ILE A 8 -28.57 -3.78 27.38
N ASN A 9 -29.48 -2.94 27.86
CA ASN A 9 -30.90 -3.21 27.89
C ASN A 9 -31.38 -3.57 26.46
N GLU A 10 -32.12 -4.67 26.32
CA GLU A 10 -32.60 -5.14 24.99
C GLU A 10 -33.32 -4.03 24.20
N GLU A 11 -34.02 -3.13 24.89
CA GLU A 11 -34.67 -1.95 24.28
C GLU A 11 -33.65 -0.99 23.60
N LYS A 12 -32.42 -0.86 24.09
CA LYS A 12 -31.37 -0.06 23.46
C LYS A 12 -30.80 -0.69 22.19
N TRP A 13 -30.80 -2.03 22.12
CA TRP A 13 -30.39 -2.73 20.88
C TRP A 13 -31.43 -2.53 19.77
N ILE A 14 -32.72 -2.54 20.11
CA ILE A 14 -33.80 -2.34 19.15
C ILE A 14 -33.78 -0.91 18.59
N MET A 15 -33.36 0.09 19.36
CA MET A 15 -33.20 1.48 18.90
C MET A 15 -31.98 1.68 17.98
N ALA A 16 -30.98 0.81 18.00
CA ALA A 16 -29.79 0.90 17.16
C ALA A 16 -29.94 0.21 15.78
N ILE A 17 -31.04 -0.53 15.56
CA ILE A 17 -31.32 -1.21 14.31
C ILE A 17 -32.14 -0.27 13.40
N LEU A 18 -31.60 0.03 12.20
CA LEU A 18 -32.34 0.76 11.18
C LEU A 18 -33.70 0.11 10.93
N SER A 19 -34.77 0.83 11.17
CA SER A 19 -36.11 0.33 10.92
C SER A 19 -36.45 0.36 9.43
N GLN A 20 -37.30 -0.54 8.99
CA GLN A 20 -37.79 -0.55 7.61
C GLN A 20 -38.47 0.78 7.22
N LYS A 21 -39.09 1.45 8.22
CA LYS A 21 -39.71 2.78 8.01
C LYS A 21 -38.66 3.87 7.70
N GLU A 22 -37.52 3.85 8.39
CA GLU A 22 -36.41 4.81 8.13
C GLU A 22 -35.82 4.60 6.75
N LEU A 23 -35.63 3.34 6.32
CA LEU A 23 -35.17 3.03 4.97
C LEU A 23 -36.16 3.51 3.90
N MET A 24 -37.45 3.27 4.07
CA MET A 24 -38.51 3.74 3.16
C MET A 24 -38.58 5.26 3.10
N LEU A 25 -38.45 5.95 4.23
CA LEU A 25 -38.41 7.40 4.29
C LEU A 25 -37.19 7.95 3.53
N ARG A 26 -36.02 7.35 3.73
CA ARG A 26 -34.80 7.74 3.03
C ARG A 26 -34.92 7.53 1.51
N GLU A 27 -35.48 6.40 1.10
CA GLU A 27 -35.76 6.11 -0.30
C GLU A 27 -36.71 7.15 -0.92
N TYR A 28 -37.77 7.53 -0.20
CA TYR A 28 -38.69 8.56 -0.64
C TYR A 28 -37.99 9.92 -0.81
N ILE A 29 -37.21 10.35 0.19
CA ILE A 29 -36.42 11.61 0.14
C ILE A 29 -35.45 11.59 -1.04
N ASN A 30 -34.77 10.47 -1.29
CA ASN A 30 -33.86 10.33 -2.42
C ASN A 30 -34.59 10.49 -3.75
N LYS A 31 -35.81 9.92 -3.90
CA LYS A 31 -36.63 10.08 -5.12
C LYS A 31 -37.07 11.54 -5.34
N GLU A 32 -37.51 12.22 -4.27
CA GLU A 32 -37.91 13.63 -4.34
C GLU A 32 -36.75 14.54 -4.76
N ASN A 33 -35.55 14.27 -4.27
CA ASN A 33 -34.36 15.05 -4.59
C ASN A 33 -33.66 14.60 -5.88
N ALA A 34 -34.26 13.70 -6.67
CA ALA A 34 -33.67 13.07 -7.86
C ALA A 34 -32.26 12.46 -7.57
N PHE A 35 -32.05 12.07 -6.31
CA PHE A 35 -30.80 11.44 -5.89
C PHE A 35 -30.77 9.97 -6.29
N ARG A 36 -29.65 9.54 -6.87
CA ARG A 36 -29.39 8.15 -7.22
C ARG A 36 -27.96 7.76 -6.84
N HIS A 37 -27.83 6.69 -6.10
CA HIS A 37 -26.53 6.06 -5.90
C HIS A 37 -25.95 5.58 -7.24
N LEU A 38 -24.63 5.54 -7.34
CA LEU A 38 -23.97 4.85 -8.43
C LEU A 38 -24.43 3.39 -8.48
N ARG A 39 -24.46 2.83 -9.67
CA ARG A 39 -24.70 1.41 -9.82
C ARG A 39 -23.49 0.65 -9.30
N TYR A 40 -23.73 -0.52 -8.74
CA TYR A 40 -22.70 -1.37 -8.17
C TYR A 40 -21.58 -1.69 -9.17
N ASP A 41 -21.94 -2.00 -10.42
CA ASP A 41 -20.99 -2.28 -11.49
C ASP A 41 -20.12 -1.06 -11.86
N GLU A 42 -20.69 0.14 -11.86
CA GLU A 42 -19.96 1.39 -12.10
C GLU A 42 -19.00 1.71 -10.95
N GLU A 43 -19.44 1.51 -9.71
CA GLU A 43 -18.62 1.72 -8.51
C GLU A 43 -17.44 0.73 -8.43
N MET A 44 -17.66 -0.52 -8.82
CA MET A 44 -16.65 -1.58 -8.72
C MET A 44 -15.67 -1.61 -9.90
N TYR A 45 -15.98 -0.97 -11.02
CA TYR A 45 -15.15 -1.01 -12.22
C TYR A 45 -13.68 -0.54 -12.00
N PRO A 46 -13.39 0.57 -11.28
CA PRO A 46 -12.03 0.97 -10.98
C PRO A 46 -11.25 -0.09 -10.20
N TYR A 47 -11.90 -0.80 -9.29
CA TYR A 47 -11.26 -1.86 -8.49
C TYR A 47 -10.98 -3.10 -9.32
N GLU A 48 -11.80 -3.40 -10.31
CA GLU A 48 -11.54 -4.47 -11.26
C GLU A 48 -10.28 -4.16 -12.11
N LEU A 49 -10.13 -2.92 -12.58
CA LEU A 49 -8.92 -2.46 -13.25
C LEU A 49 -7.70 -2.51 -12.30
N MET A 50 -7.89 -2.08 -11.04
CA MET A 50 -6.85 -2.18 -10.01
C MET A 50 -6.39 -3.64 -9.81
N ARG A 51 -7.32 -4.58 -9.68
CA ARG A 51 -7.04 -6.02 -9.56
C ARG A 51 -6.20 -6.54 -10.73
N GLN A 52 -6.44 -6.00 -11.93
CA GLN A 52 -5.69 -6.33 -13.14
C GLN A 52 -4.31 -5.64 -13.21
N GLY A 53 -4.01 -4.71 -12.31
CA GLY A 53 -2.80 -3.89 -12.34
C GLY A 53 -2.81 -2.85 -13.45
N ASP A 54 -4.00 -2.49 -13.96
CA ASP A 54 -4.19 -1.52 -15.03
C ASP A 54 -4.28 -0.10 -14.46
N MET A 55 -3.33 0.77 -14.81
CA MET A 55 -3.25 2.12 -14.29
C MET A 55 -4.43 3.03 -14.67
N ARG A 56 -5.28 2.63 -15.63
CA ARG A 56 -6.55 3.32 -15.90
C ARG A 56 -7.49 3.30 -14.69
N SER A 57 -7.29 2.36 -13.77
CA SER A 57 -7.99 2.32 -12.47
C SER A 57 -7.91 3.64 -11.72
N VAL A 58 -6.77 4.36 -11.82
CA VAL A 58 -6.54 5.62 -11.12
C VAL A 58 -7.45 6.73 -11.65
N GLU A 59 -7.56 6.86 -12.97
CA GLU A 59 -8.42 7.86 -13.63
C GLU A 59 -9.90 7.55 -13.38
N GLU A 60 -10.29 6.29 -13.59
CA GLU A 60 -11.68 5.84 -13.38
C GLU A 60 -12.09 5.96 -11.91
N SER A 61 -11.20 5.65 -10.98
CA SER A 61 -11.49 5.82 -9.55
C SER A 61 -11.70 7.29 -9.17
N GLN A 62 -10.92 8.22 -9.76
CA GLN A 62 -11.13 9.65 -9.53
C GLN A 62 -12.50 10.11 -10.06
N ARG A 63 -12.89 9.65 -11.24
CA ARG A 63 -14.21 9.96 -11.83
C ARG A 63 -15.34 9.47 -10.92
N VAL A 64 -15.29 8.20 -10.52
CA VAL A 64 -16.31 7.57 -9.66
C VAL A 64 -16.35 8.23 -8.28
N PHE A 65 -15.18 8.46 -7.69
CA PHE A 65 -15.06 9.05 -6.36
C PHE A 65 -15.53 10.50 -6.30
N TRP A 66 -15.21 11.29 -7.32
CA TRP A 66 -15.74 12.65 -7.45
C TRP A 66 -17.26 12.64 -7.56
N GLN A 67 -17.82 11.77 -8.41
CA GLN A 67 -19.26 11.63 -8.60
C GLN A 67 -19.97 11.20 -7.32
N SER A 68 -19.40 10.23 -6.58
CA SER A 68 -19.91 9.80 -5.26
C SER A 68 -19.89 10.94 -4.25
N GLY A 69 -18.82 11.72 -4.20
CA GLY A 69 -18.68 12.86 -3.29
C GLY A 69 -19.68 14.00 -3.54
N THR A 70 -20.15 14.15 -4.77
CA THR A 70 -21.18 15.16 -5.11
C THR A 70 -22.60 14.67 -4.86
N THR A 71 -22.80 13.35 -4.76
CA THR A 71 -24.15 12.75 -4.62
C THR A 71 -24.39 12.15 -3.23
N ALA A 72 -23.38 11.58 -2.57
CA ALA A 72 -23.53 10.97 -1.26
C ALA A 72 -23.36 11.99 -0.12
N HIS A 73 -24.45 12.32 0.56
CA HIS A 73 -24.46 13.20 1.74
C HIS A 73 -24.58 12.36 3.02
N LEU A 74 -23.41 11.99 3.58
CA LEU A 74 -23.35 11.26 4.85
C LEU A 74 -23.37 12.23 6.04
N VAL A 75 -22.71 13.40 5.87
CA VAL A 75 -22.64 14.48 6.84
C VAL A 75 -22.60 15.83 6.11
N ASP A 76 -22.91 16.94 6.83
CA ASP A 76 -23.01 18.27 6.24
C ASP A 76 -21.64 18.88 5.89
N ASP A 77 -20.57 18.52 6.61
CA ASP A 77 -19.22 19.00 6.31
C ASP A 77 -18.66 18.30 5.06
N PRO A 78 -18.39 19.04 3.97
CA PRO A 78 -17.93 18.44 2.72
C PRO A 78 -16.60 17.70 2.83
N VAL A 79 -15.67 18.20 3.67
CA VAL A 79 -14.35 17.56 3.87
C VAL A 79 -14.53 16.26 4.63
N GLN A 80 -15.33 16.28 5.69
CA GLN A 80 -15.61 15.10 6.48
C GLN A 80 -16.40 14.05 5.68
N ASN A 81 -17.37 14.49 4.88
CA ASN A 81 -18.11 13.62 3.96
C ASN A 81 -17.15 12.87 3.01
N GLN A 82 -16.23 13.60 2.40
CA GLN A 82 -15.26 13.04 1.47
C GLN A 82 -14.27 12.09 2.16
N LYS A 83 -13.89 12.38 3.42
CA LYS A 83 -13.07 11.48 4.23
C LYS A 83 -13.76 10.14 4.48
N TYR A 84 -15.03 10.13 4.83
CA TYR A 84 -15.78 8.89 5.05
C TYR A 84 -15.87 8.03 3.78
N LEU A 85 -16.15 8.66 2.63
CA LEU A 85 -16.15 7.97 1.34
C LEU A 85 -14.76 7.41 1.00
N CYS A 86 -13.68 8.15 1.32
CA CYS A 86 -12.33 7.71 1.09
C CYS A 86 -11.97 6.49 1.97
N VAL A 87 -12.37 6.47 3.24
CA VAL A 87 -12.16 5.29 4.12
C VAL A 87 -12.85 4.06 3.55
N SER A 88 -14.09 4.20 3.05
CA SER A 88 -14.81 3.09 2.40
C SER A 88 -14.05 2.58 1.17
N SER A 89 -13.56 3.47 0.33
CA SER A 89 -12.76 3.14 -0.85
C SER A 89 -11.45 2.42 -0.48
N ILE A 90 -10.71 2.94 0.53
CA ILE A 90 -9.49 2.31 1.04
C ILE A 90 -9.78 0.86 1.48
N THR A 91 -10.86 0.67 2.22
CA THR A 91 -11.23 -0.66 2.75
C THR A 91 -11.47 -1.65 1.61
N ILE A 92 -12.23 -1.26 0.59
CA ILE A 92 -12.49 -2.11 -0.59
C ILE A 92 -11.18 -2.43 -1.32
N ALA A 93 -10.37 -1.42 -1.63
CA ALA A 93 -9.08 -1.59 -2.31
C ALA A 93 -8.15 -2.54 -1.55
N THR A 94 -8.07 -2.38 -0.22
CA THR A 94 -7.24 -3.22 0.66
C THR A 94 -7.68 -4.68 0.60
N ARG A 95 -8.99 -4.97 0.70
CA ARG A 95 -9.51 -6.35 0.65
C ARG A 95 -9.26 -7.00 -0.70
N ILE A 96 -9.51 -6.30 -1.79
CA ILE A 96 -9.22 -6.79 -3.14
C ILE A 96 -7.72 -7.05 -3.33
N ALA A 97 -6.84 -6.18 -2.80
CA ALA A 97 -5.39 -6.39 -2.89
C ALA A 97 -4.95 -7.66 -2.15
N ILE A 98 -5.47 -7.91 -0.94
CA ILE A 98 -5.19 -9.14 -0.16
C ILE A 98 -5.68 -10.37 -0.91
N GLU A 99 -6.93 -10.38 -1.38
CA GLU A 99 -7.53 -11.48 -2.14
C GLU A 99 -6.75 -11.83 -3.41
N ASN A 100 -6.03 -10.86 -3.97
CA ASN A 100 -5.23 -11.03 -5.19
C ASN A 100 -3.71 -11.15 -4.92
N GLY A 101 -3.32 -11.51 -3.70
CA GLY A 101 -1.98 -11.97 -3.36
C GLY A 101 -1.04 -10.93 -2.75
N MET A 102 -1.53 -9.74 -2.40
CA MET A 102 -0.74 -8.82 -1.58
C MET A 102 -0.63 -9.37 -0.15
N PRO A 103 0.57 -9.40 0.48
CA PRO A 103 0.69 -9.79 1.88
C PRO A 103 -0.24 -8.99 2.77
N GLU A 104 -0.95 -9.68 3.67
CA GLU A 104 -2.00 -9.08 4.50
C GLU A 104 -1.48 -7.91 5.33
N GLU A 105 -0.35 -8.10 6.03
CA GLU A 105 0.28 -7.05 6.83
C GLU A 105 0.68 -5.82 6.01
N ASP A 106 1.22 -6.02 4.80
CA ASP A 106 1.59 -4.91 3.92
C ASP A 106 0.37 -4.10 3.49
N ALA A 107 -0.71 -4.80 3.15
CA ALA A 107 -1.95 -4.18 2.71
C ALA A 107 -2.63 -3.40 3.86
N LEU A 108 -2.70 -3.99 5.06
CA LEU A 108 -3.29 -3.37 6.24
C LEU A 108 -2.46 -2.17 6.72
N ASN A 109 -1.13 -2.30 6.78
CA ASN A 109 -0.24 -1.20 7.14
C ASN A 109 -0.36 -0.03 6.15
N ALA A 110 -0.49 -0.30 4.84
CA ALA A 110 -0.74 0.73 3.85
C ALA A 110 -2.07 1.44 4.08
N SER A 111 -3.14 0.68 4.34
CA SER A 111 -4.47 1.21 4.70
C SER A 111 -4.38 2.18 5.89
N ASP A 112 -3.77 1.76 6.99
CA ASP A 112 -3.62 2.56 8.20
C ASP A 112 -2.86 3.86 7.94
N LEU A 113 -1.76 3.79 7.19
CA LEU A 113 -0.96 4.96 6.84
C LEU A 113 -1.75 5.96 5.98
N TYR A 114 -2.51 5.49 5.01
CA TYR A 114 -3.33 6.34 4.17
C TYR A 114 -4.50 6.97 4.93
N ILE A 115 -5.16 6.23 5.81
CA ILE A 115 -6.22 6.75 6.69
C ILE A 115 -5.68 7.87 7.58
N ARG A 116 -4.50 7.69 8.19
CA ARG A 116 -3.84 8.74 8.98
C ARG A 116 -3.50 9.99 8.16
N LYS A 117 -2.99 9.83 6.93
CA LYS A 117 -2.71 10.96 6.04
C LYS A 117 -4.00 11.70 5.67
N MET A 118 -5.06 10.97 5.38
CA MET A 118 -6.36 11.53 5.06
C MET A 118 -6.97 12.29 6.24
N ASP A 119 -6.81 11.80 7.48
CA ASP A 119 -7.31 12.47 8.68
C ASP A 119 -6.73 13.89 8.82
N ALA A 120 -5.47 14.08 8.44
CA ALA A 120 -4.79 15.38 8.46
C ALA A 120 -5.26 16.35 7.37
N CYS A 121 -5.97 15.92 6.34
CA CYS A 121 -6.45 16.76 5.24
C CYS A 121 -7.44 17.83 5.74
N LYS A 122 -7.34 19.02 5.15
CA LYS A 122 -8.17 20.19 5.50
C LYS A 122 -9.09 20.63 4.36
N SER A 123 -8.93 20.08 3.17
CA SER A 123 -9.74 20.38 2.00
C SER A 123 -10.16 19.12 1.26
N VAL A 124 -11.23 19.22 0.47
CA VAL A 124 -11.71 18.16 -0.43
C VAL A 124 -10.62 17.79 -1.44
N GLU A 125 -9.90 18.76 -1.96
CA GLU A 125 -8.81 18.53 -2.93
C GLU A 125 -7.69 17.67 -2.33
N GLU A 126 -7.29 17.92 -1.08
CA GLU A 126 -6.30 17.10 -0.39
C GLU A 126 -6.78 15.65 -0.23
N VAL A 127 -8.06 15.43 0.12
CA VAL A 127 -8.65 14.09 0.22
C VAL A 127 -8.67 13.38 -1.14
N LEU A 128 -9.02 14.09 -2.21
CA LEU A 128 -9.00 13.55 -3.59
C LEU A 128 -7.58 13.13 -4.00
N ASN A 129 -6.55 13.91 -3.65
CA ASN A 129 -5.16 13.58 -3.92
C ASN A 129 -4.73 12.32 -3.16
N ILE A 130 -5.10 12.18 -1.88
CA ILE A 130 -4.85 10.96 -1.12
C ILE A 130 -5.55 9.75 -1.75
N HIS A 131 -6.80 9.89 -2.18
CA HIS A 131 -7.53 8.83 -2.86
C HIS A 131 -6.82 8.38 -4.16
N LYS A 132 -6.33 9.34 -4.96
CA LYS A 132 -5.54 9.08 -6.15
C LYS A 132 -4.27 8.29 -5.83
N ASP A 133 -3.53 8.71 -4.79
CA ASP A 133 -2.29 8.05 -4.36
C ASP A 133 -2.55 6.60 -3.90
N ILE A 134 -3.66 6.34 -3.20
CA ILE A 134 -4.07 5.01 -2.76
C ILE A 134 -4.32 4.10 -3.95
N MET A 135 -5.12 4.55 -4.90
CA MET A 135 -5.45 3.75 -6.08
C MET A 135 -4.20 3.47 -6.92
N ALA A 136 -3.31 4.45 -7.09
CA ALA A 136 -2.03 4.26 -7.76
C ALA A 136 -1.14 3.24 -7.03
N PHE A 137 -1.07 3.31 -5.70
CA PHE A 137 -0.29 2.38 -4.88
C PHE A 137 -0.77 0.93 -5.03
N TYR A 138 -2.07 0.68 -4.79
CA TYR A 138 -2.60 -0.69 -4.88
C TYR A 138 -2.54 -1.23 -6.31
N THR A 139 -2.85 -0.41 -7.33
CA THR A 139 -2.73 -0.81 -8.73
C THR A 139 -1.30 -1.19 -9.11
N GLY A 140 -0.32 -0.40 -8.68
CA GLY A 140 1.09 -0.70 -8.89
C GLY A 140 1.52 -2.01 -8.21
N LYS A 141 1.03 -2.26 -6.98
CA LYS A 141 1.27 -3.53 -6.28
C LYS A 141 0.65 -4.72 -7.02
N MET A 142 -0.59 -4.60 -7.49
CA MET A 142 -1.24 -5.66 -8.28
C MET A 142 -0.48 -5.95 -9.60
N ALA A 143 0.00 -4.91 -10.29
CA ALA A 143 0.83 -5.08 -11.48
C ALA A 143 2.14 -5.83 -11.18
N GLN A 144 2.78 -5.54 -10.04
CA GLN A 144 3.99 -6.25 -9.59
C GLN A 144 3.70 -7.72 -9.26
N ILE A 145 2.61 -8.01 -8.52
CA ILE A 145 2.21 -9.36 -8.16
C ILE A 145 1.90 -10.17 -9.42
N ARG A 146 1.18 -9.61 -10.37
CA ARG A 146 0.91 -10.30 -11.65
C ARG A 146 2.17 -10.59 -12.46
N LYS A 147 3.15 -9.69 -12.44
CA LYS A 147 4.45 -9.95 -13.06
C LYS A 147 5.19 -11.08 -12.33
N SER A 148 5.14 -11.11 -11.00
CA SER A 148 5.79 -12.17 -10.21
C SER A 148 5.09 -13.53 -10.35
N THR A 149 3.79 -13.59 -10.64
CA THR A 149 3.10 -14.85 -10.99
C THR A 149 3.47 -15.40 -12.37
N ALA A 150 4.16 -14.60 -13.21
CA ALA A 150 4.76 -15.08 -14.45
C ALA A 150 6.07 -15.86 -14.21
N TYR A 151 6.64 -15.77 -13.01
CA TYR A 151 7.87 -16.48 -12.65
C TYR A 151 7.56 -17.84 -12.06
N SER A 152 8.49 -18.76 -12.22
CA SER A 152 8.42 -20.09 -11.60
C SER A 152 8.35 -19.99 -10.08
N LYS A 153 7.82 -21.04 -9.43
CA LYS A 153 7.74 -21.12 -7.96
C LYS A 153 9.11 -20.90 -7.29
N HIS A 154 10.18 -21.43 -7.90
CA HIS A 154 11.53 -21.28 -7.35
C HIS A 154 12.01 -19.84 -7.41
N VAL A 155 11.79 -19.12 -8.51
CA VAL A 155 12.15 -17.70 -8.67
C VAL A 155 11.32 -16.83 -7.72
N THR A 156 10.01 -17.06 -7.64
CA THR A 156 9.13 -16.33 -6.71
C THR A 156 9.54 -16.54 -5.25
N SER A 157 9.83 -17.79 -4.84
CA SER A 157 10.32 -18.09 -3.49
C SER A 157 11.69 -17.46 -3.20
N THR A 158 12.58 -17.41 -4.20
CA THR A 158 13.87 -16.72 -4.12
C THR A 158 13.68 -15.22 -3.86
N MET A 159 12.81 -14.58 -4.63
CA MET A 159 12.52 -13.15 -4.45
C MET A 159 11.93 -12.86 -3.07
N GLN A 160 11.02 -13.70 -2.59
CA GLN A 160 10.42 -13.53 -1.27
C GLN A 160 11.46 -13.70 -0.17
N TYR A 161 12.25 -14.77 -0.21
CA TYR A 161 13.32 -15.00 0.76
C TYR A 161 14.30 -13.82 0.84
N ILE A 162 14.70 -13.27 -0.31
CA ILE A 162 15.58 -12.09 -0.36
C ILE A 162 14.94 -10.90 0.36
N ARG A 163 13.67 -10.60 0.11
CA ARG A 163 12.97 -9.47 0.73
C ARG A 163 12.85 -9.61 2.25
N ASP A 164 12.59 -10.82 2.72
CA ASP A 164 12.41 -11.10 4.14
C ASP A 164 13.74 -11.03 4.93
N HIS A 165 14.90 -11.17 4.23
CA HIS A 165 16.23 -11.24 4.85
C HIS A 165 17.20 -10.13 4.37
N LEU A 166 16.68 -8.98 3.89
CA LEU A 166 17.51 -7.89 3.34
C LEU A 166 18.52 -7.31 4.33
N ASN A 167 18.23 -7.41 5.62
CA ASN A 167 19.11 -6.97 6.72
C ASN A 167 20.19 -7.99 7.08
N GLU A 168 20.25 -9.14 6.42
CA GLU A 168 21.19 -10.22 6.66
C GLU A 168 22.26 -10.30 5.56
N GLU A 169 23.31 -11.07 5.82
CA GLU A 169 24.30 -11.38 4.79
C GLU A 169 23.74 -12.48 3.86
N LEU A 170 23.32 -12.05 2.67
CA LEU A 170 22.76 -12.93 1.65
C LEU A 170 23.83 -13.38 0.65
N ASN A 171 23.87 -14.67 0.37
CA ASN A 171 24.72 -15.24 -0.68
C ASN A 171 23.93 -16.26 -1.51
N LEU A 172 24.38 -16.48 -2.76
CA LEU A 172 23.69 -17.33 -3.71
C LEU A 172 23.54 -18.77 -3.22
N SER A 173 24.56 -19.31 -2.53
CA SER A 173 24.53 -20.70 -2.05
C SER A 173 23.49 -20.92 -0.95
N GLY A 174 23.37 -20.00 0.00
CA GLY A 174 22.35 -20.03 1.07
C GLY A 174 20.94 -19.95 0.49
N ILE A 175 20.74 -19.01 -0.44
CA ILE A 175 19.44 -18.84 -1.13
C ILE A 175 19.08 -20.09 -1.92
N ALA A 176 20.03 -20.66 -2.67
CA ALA A 176 19.81 -21.88 -3.46
C ALA A 176 19.44 -23.07 -2.56
N SER A 177 20.09 -23.21 -1.41
CA SER A 177 19.75 -24.21 -0.40
C SER A 177 18.32 -24.06 0.11
N TYR A 178 17.87 -22.85 0.38
CA TYR A 178 16.51 -22.56 0.83
C TYR A 178 15.45 -23.00 -0.18
N VAL A 179 15.68 -22.75 -1.49
CA VAL A 179 14.74 -23.14 -2.54
C VAL A 179 14.98 -24.57 -3.07
N CYS A 180 15.84 -25.34 -2.41
CA CYS A 180 16.19 -26.73 -2.77
C CYS A 180 16.76 -26.88 -4.20
N LEU A 181 17.56 -25.92 -4.65
CA LEU A 181 18.26 -25.94 -5.93
C LEU A 181 19.78 -25.85 -5.73
N ASN A 182 20.57 -26.23 -6.75
CA ASN A 182 21.99 -25.88 -6.77
C ASN A 182 22.17 -24.39 -7.20
N ALA A 183 23.24 -23.77 -6.75
CA ALA A 183 23.49 -22.35 -6.99
C ALA A 183 23.61 -21.98 -8.47
N SER A 184 24.24 -22.82 -9.28
CA SER A 184 24.41 -22.57 -10.71
C SER A 184 23.08 -22.62 -11.46
N TYR A 185 22.23 -23.60 -11.14
CA TYR A 185 20.91 -23.72 -11.74
C TYR A 185 20.00 -22.56 -11.32
N LEU A 186 19.98 -22.22 -10.02
CA LEU A 186 19.21 -21.05 -9.56
C LEU A 186 19.66 -19.77 -10.26
N SER A 187 20.96 -19.55 -10.39
CA SER A 187 21.50 -18.33 -11.06
C SER A 187 21.04 -18.26 -12.52
N ALA A 188 21.09 -19.36 -13.26
CA ALA A 188 20.64 -19.41 -14.65
C ALA A 188 19.13 -19.18 -14.77
N LEU A 189 18.33 -19.92 -13.97
CA LEU A 189 16.87 -19.81 -13.96
C LEU A 189 16.39 -18.40 -13.59
N PHE A 190 16.99 -17.83 -12.54
CA PHE A 190 16.65 -16.48 -12.09
C PHE A 190 16.96 -15.43 -13.16
N HIS A 191 18.13 -15.56 -13.81
CA HIS A 191 18.50 -14.64 -14.90
C HIS A 191 17.61 -14.82 -16.13
N GLU A 192 17.30 -16.06 -16.52
CA GLU A 192 16.41 -16.36 -17.65
C GLU A 192 15.01 -15.73 -17.47
N GLU A 193 14.43 -15.89 -16.28
CA GLU A 193 13.07 -15.42 -16.02
C GLU A 193 13.00 -13.90 -15.70
N THR A 194 14.02 -13.34 -15.03
CA THR A 194 13.98 -11.95 -14.54
C THR A 194 14.83 -10.96 -15.34
N GLY A 195 15.76 -11.46 -16.16
CA GLY A 195 16.78 -10.65 -16.84
C GLY A 195 17.87 -10.11 -15.92
N MET A 196 17.90 -10.49 -14.64
CA MET A 196 18.83 -9.96 -13.62
C MET A 196 19.59 -11.10 -12.94
N THR A 197 20.77 -10.80 -12.38
CA THR A 197 21.39 -11.73 -11.45
C THR A 197 20.74 -11.66 -10.07
N VAL A 198 20.79 -12.76 -9.29
CA VAL A 198 20.30 -12.76 -7.90
C VAL A 198 20.96 -11.66 -7.07
N MET A 199 22.26 -11.42 -7.26
CA MET A 199 23.00 -10.39 -6.52
C MET A 199 22.58 -8.98 -6.93
N ASP A 200 22.29 -8.73 -8.21
CA ASP A 200 21.77 -7.45 -8.67
C ASP A 200 20.38 -7.18 -8.08
N TYR A 201 19.55 -8.19 -8.00
CA TYR A 201 18.23 -8.09 -7.38
C TYR A 201 18.32 -7.75 -5.88
N ILE A 202 19.22 -8.41 -5.14
CA ILE A 202 19.48 -8.06 -3.73
C ILE A 202 19.89 -6.59 -3.60
N GLN A 203 20.83 -6.14 -4.44
CA GLN A 203 21.27 -4.74 -4.40
C GLN A 203 20.14 -3.76 -4.72
N GLU A 204 19.27 -4.09 -5.67
CA GLU A 204 18.11 -3.27 -6.02
C GLU A 204 17.14 -3.14 -4.85
N CYS A 205 16.75 -4.25 -4.24
CA CYS A 205 15.88 -4.24 -3.06
C CYS A 205 16.48 -3.45 -1.89
N ARG A 206 17.78 -3.57 -1.64
CA ARG A 206 18.50 -2.80 -0.61
C ARG A 206 18.53 -1.31 -0.91
N VAL A 207 18.70 -0.92 -2.16
CA VAL A 207 18.67 0.50 -2.58
C VAL A 207 17.27 1.06 -2.42
N GLU A 208 16.22 0.36 -2.84
CA GLU A 208 14.83 0.77 -2.64
C GLU A 208 14.50 0.97 -1.15
N TRP A 209 14.97 0.06 -0.30
CA TRP A 209 14.82 0.20 1.16
C TRP A 209 15.57 1.41 1.69
N ALA A 210 16.82 1.62 1.24
CA ALA A 210 17.61 2.79 1.61
C ALA A 210 16.96 4.11 1.15
N GLU A 211 16.33 4.15 -0.02
CA GLU A 211 15.57 5.33 -0.49
C GLU A 211 14.45 5.69 0.49
N ASN A 212 13.70 4.71 0.97
CA ASN A 212 12.64 4.92 1.96
C ASN A 212 13.20 5.45 3.29
N LEU A 213 14.30 4.86 3.79
CA LEU A 213 14.95 5.33 5.00
C LEU A 213 15.51 6.77 4.84
N LEU A 214 16.06 7.09 3.68
CA LEU A 214 16.54 8.46 3.38
C LEU A 214 15.42 9.48 3.32
N ARG A 215 14.23 9.09 2.87
CA ARG A 215 13.06 9.98 2.76
C ARG A 215 12.34 10.20 4.08
N PHE A 216 12.26 9.17 4.93
CA PHE A 216 11.29 9.14 6.01
C PHE A 216 11.90 8.94 7.39
N SER A 217 13.24 8.81 7.51
CA SER A 217 13.91 8.64 8.79
C SER A 217 15.07 9.61 8.98
N ASP A 218 15.43 9.82 10.26
CA ASP A 218 16.59 10.64 10.67
C ASP A 218 17.89 9.84 10.78
N TYR A 219 17.90 8.56 10.40
CA TYR A 219 19.11 7.73 10.44
C TYR A 219 20.23 8.37 9.61
N SER A 220 21.45 8.37 10.11
CA SER A 220 22.62 8.80 9.36
C SER A 220 22.86 7.89 8.13
N ILE A 221 23.62 8.38 7.16
CA ILE A 221 23.98 7.58 5.97
C ILE A 221 24.73 6.29 6.38
N LEU A 222 25.54 6.36 7.43
CA LEU A 222 26.25 5.22 7.97
C LEU A 222 25.27 4.19 8.57
N GLU A 223 24.32 4.64 9.38
CA GLU A 223 23.29 3.75 9.95
C GLU A 223 22.46 3.09 8.86
N ILE A 224 22.04 3.84 7.82
CA ILE A 224 21.31 3.27 6.68
C ILE A 224 22.14 2.23 5.95
N SER A 225 23.45 2.49 5.71
CA SER A 225 24.35 1.51 5.11
C SER A 225 24.41 0.20 5.92
N ASN A 226 24.43 0.30 7.24
CA ASN A 226 24.45 -0.86 8.15
C ASN A 226 23.09 -1.58 8.15
N ILE A 227 21.98 -0.86 8.30
CA ILE A 227 20.62 -1.40 8.30
C ILE A 227 20.35 -2.17 7.00
N THR A 228 20.79 -1.65 5.87
CA THR A 228 20.62 -2.26 4.56
C THR A 228 21.72 -3.25 4.18
N SER A 229 22.54 -3.66 5.15
CA SER A 229 23.57 -4.71 5.02
C SER A 229 24.55 -4.51 3.87
N PHE A 230 24.96 -3.26 3.61
CA PHE A 230 26.12 -3.00 2.76
C PHE A 230 27.42 -3.14 3.55
N SER A 231 28.44 -3.73 2.93
CA SER A 231 29.73 -4.00 3.56
C SER A 231 30.50 -2.75 3.99
N SER A 232 30.19 -1.58 3.43
CA SER A 232 30.75 -0.29 3.84
C SER A 232 29.89 0.88 3.30
N GLN A 233 29.96 2.02 4.00
CA GLN A 233 29.30 3.25 3.55
C GLN A 233 29.78 3.71 2.16
N SER A 234 31.07 3.52 1.85
CA SER A 234 31.63 3.89 0.54
C SER A 234 31.04 3.04 -0.58
N TYR A 235 30.94 1.72 -0.36
CA TYR A 235 30.33 0.79 -1.30
C TYR A 235 28.82 1.07 -1.48
N PHE A 236 28.12 1.29 -0.37
CA PHE A 236 26.72 1.75 -0.40
C PHE A 236 26.57 3.01 -1.28
N GLY A 237 27.36 4.04 -1.02
CA GLY A 237 27.31 5.28 -1.79
C GLY A 237 27.51 5.08 -3.30
N ALA A 238 28.46 4.22 -3.68
CA ALA A 238 28.73 3.90 -5.09
C ALA A 238 27.57 3.16 -5.75
N VAL A 239 27.04 2.11 -5.09
CA VAL A 239 25.89 1.32 -5.60
C VAL A 239 24.63 2.19 -5.69
N PHE A 240 24.34 2.96 -4.65
CA PHE A 240 23.20 3.86 -4.59
C PHE A 240 23.24 4.89 -5.73
N ARG A 241 24.39 5.56 -5.92
CA ARG A 241 24.56 6.52 -7.02
C ARG A 241 24.43 5.88 -8.39
N LYS A 242 24.97 4.67 -8.58
CA LYS A 242 24.87 3.93 -9.85
C LYS A 242 23.40 3.68 -10.22
N ARG A 243 22.54 3.39 -9.24
CA ARG A 243 21.14 3.05 -9.47
C ARG A 243 20.20 4.26 -9.51
N THR A 244 20.42 5.25 -8.65
CA THR A 244 19.52 6.41 -8.51
C THR A 244 19.98 7.67 -9.24
N GLY A 245 21.24 7.70 -9.70
CA GLY A 245 21.89 8.88 -10.28
C GLY A 245 22.35 9.92 -9.23
N LEU A 246 22.03 9.75 -7.96
CA LEU A 246 22.34 10.69 -6.86
C LEU A 246 23.12 9.97 -5.75
N THR A 247 23.99 10.70 -5.06
CA THR A 247 24.53 10.18 -3.80
C THR A 247 23.43 10.11 -2.73
N PRO A 248 23.56 9.25 -1.69
CA PRO A 248 22.58 9.18 -0.60
C PRO A 248 22.32 10.53 0.07
N GLY A 249 23.36 11.38 0.21
CA GLY A 249 23.24 12.73 0.77
C GLY A 249 22.44 13.68 -0.11
N GLU A 250 22.73 13.70 -1.44
CA GLU A 250 21.98 14.47 -2.43
C GLU A 250 20.51 14.01 -2.50
N TYR A 251 20.29 12.69 -2.47
CA TYR A 251 18.96 12.10 -2.48
C TYR A 251 18.16 12.54 -1.25
N ARG A 252 18.73 12.44 -0.05
CA ARG A 252 18.10 12.94 1.17
C ARG A 252 17.77 14.41 1.05
N LYS A 253 18.72 15.27 0.68
CA LYS A 253 18.50 16.71 0.54
C LYS A 253 17.33 17.03 -0.39
N LYS A 254 17.15 16.24 -1.45
CA LYS A 254 16.11 16.47 -2.46
C LYS A 254 14.73 15.92 -2.06
N TYR A 255 14.69 14.77 -1.37
CA TYR A 255 13.46 14.00 -1.18
C TYR A 255 13.04 13.82 0.30
N TYR A 256 13.82 14.31 1.27
CA TYR A 256 13.48 14.20 2.68
C TYR A 256 12.19 14.93 3.00
N ARG A 257 11.25 14.23 3.62
CA ARG A 257 9.94 14.76 4.05
C ARG A 257 9.87 14.73 5.58
N ARG A 258 10.17 15.86 6.20
CA ARG A 258 10.07 16.02 7.66
C ARG A 258 8.61 15.86 8.09
N GLY A 259 8.32 14.92 8.98
CA GLY A 259 7.02 14.85 9.68
C GLY A 259 5.99 13.84 9.16
N VAL A 260 6.31 12.95 8.22
CA VAL A 260 5.33 11.96 7.73
C VAL A 260 5.31 10.68 8.57
N LEU A 261 6.41 10.35 9.26
CA LEU A 261 6.50 9.20 10.17
C LEU A 261 7.44 9.54 11.34
N GLN A 262 6.92 10.09 12.44
CA GLN A 262 7.54 9.82 13.72
C GLN A 262 7.16 8.39 14.11
N ILE A 263 7.90 7.41 13.59
CA ILE A 263 7.95 6.09 14.18
C ILE A 263 8.70 6.29 15.49
N GLY A 264 7.94 6.24 16.60
CA GLY A 264 8.50 6.36 17.92
C GLY A 264 9.69 5.40 18.07
N ARG A 265 10.79 5.90 18.60
CA ARG A 265 11.85 5.05 19.13
C ARG A 265 11.20 4.15 20.17
N ALA A 266 10.98 2.88 19.85
CA ALA A 266 10.73 1.86 20.84
C ALA A 266 12.00 1.87 21.72
N HIS A 267 11.86 2.30 22.97
CA HIS A 267 12.89 2.14 23.96
C HIS A 267 13.09 0.63 24.14
N VAL A 268 14.26 0.13 23.74
CA VAL A 268 14.81 -1.13 24.19
C VAL A 268 15.27 -0.96 25.64
#